data_b182436f8c5200975769feb77914ad31
#
_entry.id   b182436f8c5200975769feb77914ad31
#
_cell.length_a   1.000
_cell.length_b   1.000
_cell.length_c   1.000
_cell.angle_alpha   90.00
_cell.angle_beta   90.00
_cell.angle_gamma   90.00
#
_symmetry.space_group_name_H-M   'P 1'
#
loop_
_entity.id
_entity.type
_entity.pdbx_description
1 polymer ?
#
loop_
_entity_poly.entity_id
_entity_poly.type
_entity_poly.pdbx_seq_one_letter_code
_entity_poly.pdbx_strand_id
1 'polypeptide(L)'
;MTKWYMLSGNENDVAVSSKVSLARNLRNHVFTNRLSTEEKDKIADEVSAVIFEELPEKFVLTHMNTLSRYAAISLAERDLVSPEFVSVQEGRSFLTTPDESLSLMICEEDHVKIQALLPGLELTRCHELVDRLDTILDEALGFSFDTKLGYLTQCPTNIGTAMRGSVVLQLPAMRILGRIRHLSNTVSRLGLVLSGAYGEGDSPIGSLYLLTNQVTLGISEEAALGNLEALAKSIIEQEREARKELMENLSFQDMLWRSCGTLKSARVMSFQEFMEALSVVKIGIAAGEFDLPMNTVNELIFSLQPATLNTEAGEDLGRQERDALRAEKVRAIFAGT
;
A
#
# COMPACT_ATOMS: atom_id res chain seq x y z
N MET A 1 -7.45 18.19 2.02
CA MET A 1 -7.99 17.12 2.88
C MET A 1 -6.83 16.25 3.33
N THR A 2 -6.83 15.78 4.57
CA THR A 2 -5.75 14.94 5.10
C THR A 2 -5.82 13.57 4.44
N LYS A 3 -4.71 13.08 3.88
CA LYS A 3 -4.64 11.76 3.24
C LYS A 3 -4.46 10.68 4.30
N TRP A 4 -4.86 9.43 3.99
CA TRP A 4 -4.76 8.32 4.92
C TRP A 4 -3.35 8.11 5.48
N TYR A 5 -2.31 8.29 4.68
CA TYR A 5 -0.91 8.09 5.08
C TYR A 5 -0.32 9.21 5.95
N MET A 6 -1.05 10.32 6.13
CA MET A 6 -0.71 11.41 7.05
C MET A 6 -1.23 11.14 8.47
N LEU A 7 -2.10 10.15 8.64
CA LEU A 7 -2.71 9.80 9.91
C LEU A 7 -1.84 8.83 10.70
N SER A 8 -2.08 8.76 12.01
CA SER A 8 -1.48 7.74 12.88
C SER A 8 -2.36 6.50 12.92
N GLY A 9 -1.75 5.32 12.93
CA GLY A 9 -2.42 4.03 13.10
C GLY A 9 -1.80 3.19 14.21
N ASN A 10 -2.41 2.05 14.52
CA ASN A 10 -1.86 1.13 15.50
C ASN A 10 -0.53 0.53 15.01
N GLU A 11 0.42 0.31 15.92
CA GLU A 11 1.73 -0.30 15.63
C GLU A 11 2.55 0.45 14.56
N ASN A 12 2.32 1.77 14.36
CA ASN A 12 2.85 2.57 13.26
C ASN A 12 4.37 2.77 13.28
N ASP A 13 5.04 2.37 14.35
CA ASP A 13 6.50 2.32 14.42
C ASP A 13 7.09 1.20 13.55
N VAL A 14 6.33 0.13 13.28
CA VAL A 14 6.72 -0.98 12.41
C VAL A 14 5.74 -1.18 11.25
N ALA A 15 4.44 -1.20 11.52
CA ALA A 15 3.41 -1.32 10.49
C ALA A 15 3.18 0.05 9.83
N VAL A 16 3.49 0.17 8.54
CA VAL A 16 3.33 1.42 7.78
C VAL A 16 1.88 1.57 7.34
N SER A 17 1.30 0.51 6.79
CA SER A 17 -0.08 0.50 6.30
C SER A 17 -0.70 -0.89 6.31
N SER A 18 -2.01 -0.92 6.40
CA SER A 18 -2.86 -2.09 6.15
C SER A 18 -3.72 -1.86 4.92
N LYS A 19 -3.92 -2.90 4.13
CA LYS A 19 -4.78 -2.90 2.95
C LYS A 19 -5.62 -4.17 2.91
N VAL A 20 -6.91 -4.03 2.60
CA VAL A 20 -7.80 -5.13 2.23
C VAL A 20 -8.42 -4.80 0.88
N SER A 21 -8.44 -5.77 -0.03
CA SER A 21 -9.08 -5.64 -1.33
C SER A 21 -9.95 -6.85 -1.65
N LEU A 22 -11.08 -6.61 -2.33
CA LEU A 22 -12.03 -7.60 -2.82
C LEU A 22 -12.11 -7.50 -4.35
N ALA A 23 -11.92 -8.62 -5.06
CA ALA A 23 -12.10 -8.69 -6.50
C ALA A 23 -13.47 -9.25 -6.83
N ARG A 24 -14.22 -8.60 -7.72
CA ARG A 24 -15.59 -8.94 -8.07
C ARG A 24 -15.85 -8.84 -9.56
N ASN A 25 -16.66 -9.77 -10.08
CA ASN A 25 -17.16 -9.70 -11.44
C ASN A 25 -18.69 -9.60 -11.43
N LEU A 26 -19.25 -8.75 -12.29
CA LEU A 26 -20.68 -8.57 -12.46
C LEU A 26 -21.27 -9.79 -13.17
N ARG A 27 -22.41 -10.29 -12.69
CA ARG A 27 -23.04 -11.53 -13.18
C ARG A 27 -23.42 -11.48 -14.65
N ASN A 28 -23.83 -10.33 -15.15
CA ASN A 28 -24.38 -10.17 -16.49
C ASN A 28 -23.35 -9.76 -17.54
N HIS A 29 -22.07 -9.72 -17.19
CA HIS A 29 -20.99 -9.35 -18.09
C HIS A 29 -20.00 -10.51 -18.29
N VAL A 30 -19.35 -10.55 -19.45
CA VAL A 30 -18.22 -11.45 -19.69
C VAL A 30 -16.97 -10.89 -19.00
N PHE A 31 -16.00 -11.74 -18.70
CA PHE A 31 -14.75 -11.29 -18.06
C PHE A 31 -14.03 -10.19 -18.83
N THR A 32 -13.33 -9.33 -18.10
CA THR A 32 -12.69 -8.10 -18.56
C THR A 32 -11.83 -8.26 -19.83
N ASN A 33 -11.15 -9.40 -19.99
CA ASN A 33 -10.30 -9.67 -21.16
C ASN A 33 -11.07 -9.87 -22.48
N ARG A 34 -12.41 -9.98 -22.44
CA ARG A 34 -13.29 -10.13 -23.60
C ARG A 34 -14.14 -8.89 -23.87
N LEU A 35 -14.02 -7.86 -23.05
CA LEU A 35 -14.78 -6.63 -23.18
C LEU A 35 -14.10 -5.67 -24.15
N SER A 36 -14.89 -4.99 -24.97
CA SER A 36 -14.46 -3.78 -25.71
C SER A 36 -14.27 -2.59 -24.75
N THR A 37 -13.64 -1.52 -25.22
CA THR A 37 -13.47 -0.30 -24.43
C THR A 37 -14.83 0.31 -24.06
N GLU A 38 -15.78 0.34 -24.99
CA GLU A 38 -17.13 0.86 -24.77
C GLU A 38 -17.92 0.04 -23.72
N GLU A 39 -17.69 -1.28 -23.68
CA GLU A 39 -18.31 -2.14 -22.66
C GLU A 39 -17.69 -1.91 -21.28
N LYS A 40 -16.38 -1.66 -21.21
CA LYS A 40 -15.70 -1.31 -19.97
C LYS A 40 -16.15 0.06 -19.44
N ASP A 41 -16.35 1.04 -20.32
CA ASP A 41 -16.87 2.35 -19.95
C ASP A 41 -18.30 2.25 -19.38
N LYS A 42 -19.16 1.38 -19.96
CA LYS A 42 -20.50 1.10 -19.39
C LYS A 42 -20.43 0.49 -18.00
N ILE A 43 -19.50 -0.44 -17.73
CA ILE A 43 -19.30 -0.98 -16.38
C ILE A 43 -18.85 0.13 -15.43
N ALA A 44 -17.99 1.05 -15.88
CA ALA A 44 -17.60 2.20 -15.07
C ALA A 44 -18.78 3.11 -14.73
N ASP A 45 -19.67 3.36 -15.70
CA ASP A 45 -20.90 4.13 -15.49
C ASP A 45 -21.85 3.43 -14.53
N GLU A 46 -22.08 2.12 -14.67
CA GLU A 46 -22.95 1.31 -13.80
C GLU A 46 -22.44 1.34 -12.35
N VAL A 47 -21.16 1.05 -12.13
CA VAL A 47 -20.54 1.03 -10.80
C VAL A 47 -20.54 2.44 -10.17
N SER A 48 -20.16 3.46 -10.93
CA SER A 48 -20.09 4.82 -10.41
C SER A 48 -21.47 5.39 -10.06
N ALA A 49 -22.51 5.06 -10.83
CA ALA A 49 -23.87 5.47 -10.54
C ALA A 49 -24.34 4.96 -9.18
N VAL A 50 -24.13 3.67 -8.88
CA VAL A 50 -24.47 3.06 -7.58
C VAL A 50 -23.69 3.75 -6.44
N ILE A 51 -22.37 3.96 -6.62
CA ILE A 51 -21.52 4.59 -5.60
C ILE A 51 -21.98 6.02 -5.29
N PHE A 52 -22.33 6.81 -6.30
CA PHE A 52 -22.75 8.20 -6.10
C PHE A 52 -24.16 8.32 -5.50
N GLU A 53 -25.03 7.34 -5.72
CA GLU A 53 -26.39 7.33 -5.17
C GLU A 53 -26.40 6.89 -3.70
N GLU A 54 -25.68 5.81 -3.36
CA GLU A 54 -25.84 5.10 -2.09
C GLU A 54 -24.87 5.55 -0.98
N LEU A 55 -23.79 6.27 -1.32
CA LEU A 55 -22.75 6.61 -0.34
C LEU A 55 -22.65 8.10 -0.06
N PRO A 56 -22.64 8.50 1.22
CA PRO A 56 -22.47 9.89 1.63
C PRO A 56 -21.04 10.40 1.41
N GLU A 57 -20.06 9.53 1.25
CA GLU A 57 -18.68 9.83 0.95
C GLU A 57 -18.58 10.43 -0.46
N LYS A 58 -17.75 11.47 -0.61
CA LYS A 58 -17.53 12.09 -1.91
C LYS A 58 -16.47 11.29 -2.68
N PHE A 59 -16.91 10.37 -3.52
CA PHE A 59 -16.03 9.72 -4.48
C PHE A 59 -15.78 10.62 -5.69
N VAL A 60 -14.60 10.48 -6.28
CA VAL A 60 -14.21 11.11 -7.55
C VAL A 60 -13.94 10.00 -8.56
N LEU A 61 -14.66 10.04 -9.68
CA LEU A 61 -14.40 9.16 -10.82
C LEU A 61 -13.30 9.77 -11.70
N THR A 62 -12.32 8.98 -12.05
CA THR A 62 -11.23 9.34 -12.96
C THR A 62 -11.06 8.26 -14.02
N HIS A 63 -11.16 8.64 -15.29
CA HIS A 63 -10.80 7.76 -16.39
C HIS A 63 -9.28 7.80 -16.58
N MET A 64 -8.63 6.64 -16.57
CA MET A 64 -7.16 6.56 -16.56
C MET A 64 -6.51 7.17 -17.79
N ASN A 65 -7.16 7.11 -18.95
CA ASN A 65 -6.68 7.71 -20.20
C ASN A 65 -6.64 9.24 -20.19
N THR A 66 -7.26 9.91 -19.20
CA THR A 66 -7.22 11.37 -19.04
C THR A 66 -6.01 11.83 -18.23
N LEU A 67 -5.30 10.92 -17.57
CA LEU A 67 -4.17 11.25 -16.71
C LEU A 67 -2.86 11.34 -17.49
N SER A 68 -2.00 12.26 -17.06
CA SER A 68 -0.60 12.24 -17.49
C SER A 68 0.09 10.98 -16.95
N ARG A 69 1.19 10.58 -17.60
CA ARG A 69 1.95 9.40 -17.19
C ARG A 69 2.40 9.45 -15.73
N TYR A 70 2.94 10.58 -15.27
CA TYR A 70 3.39 10.73 -13.89
C TYR A 70 2.22 10.77 -12.90
N ALA A 71 1.07 11.36 -13.27
CA ALA A 71 -0.11 11.35 -12.42
C ALA A 71 -0.65 9.92 -12.21
N ALA A 72 -0.70 9.11 -13.27
CA ALA A 72 -1.10 7.71 -13.17
C ALA A 72 -0.11 6.88 -12.32
N ILE A 73 1.20 7.04 -12.53
CA ILE A 73 2.22 6.34 -11.71
C ILE A 73 2.14 6.78 -10.24
N SER A 74 1.87 8.05 -9.96
CA SER A 74 1.70 8.56 -8.59
C SER A 74 0.56 7.88 -7.84
N LEU A 75 -0.51 7.43 -8.51
CA LEU A 75 -1.55 6.62 -7.88
C LEU A 75 -1.01 5.27 -7.40
N ALA A 76 -0.16 4.62 -8.21
CA ALA A 76 0.48 3.35 -7.82
C ALA A 76 1.53 3.55 -6.71
N GLU A 77 2.29 4.64 -6.73
CA GLU A 77 3.24 5.00 -5.68
C GLU A 77 2.56 5.22 -4.31
N ARG A 78 1.32 5.69 -4.29
CA ARG A 78 0.48 5.81 -3.09
C ARG A 78 -0.37 4.57 -2.79
N ASP A 79 -0.13 3.49 -3.50
CA ASP A 79 -0.80 2.18 -3.33
C ASP A 79 -2.33 2.20 -3.60
N LEU A 80 -2.82 3.22 -4.32
CA LEU A 80 -4.24 3.38 -4.67
C LEU A 80 -4.67 2.47 -5.83
N VAL A 81 -3.74 2.17 -6.72
CA VAL A 81 -3.94 1.26 -7.85
C VAL A 81 -2.72 0.34 -7.99
N SER A 82 -2.89 -0.77 -8.69
CA SER A 82 -1.76 -1.66 -9.01
C SER A 82 -0.87 -1.08 -10.13
N PRO A 83 0.41 -1.46 -10.22
CA PRO A 83 1.26 -1.12 -11.36
C PRO A 83 0.68 -1.62 -12.69
N GLU A 84 0.03 -2.79 -12.69
CA GLU A 84 -0.64 -3.37 -13.84
C GLU A 84 -1.82 -2.50 -14.30
N PHE A 85 -2.54 -1.88 -13.35
CA PHE A 85 -3.62 -0.95 -13.67
C PHE A 85 -3.12 0.29 -14.41
N VAL A 86 -1.95 0.80 -14.04
CA VAL A 86 -1.32 1.97 -14.69
C VAL A 86 -0.74 1.62 -16.07
N SER A 87 -0.32 0.38 -16.29
CA SER A 87 0.34 -0.06 -17.53
C SER A 87 -0.56 0.01 -18.77
N VAL A 88 -1.89 -0.09 -18.59
CA VAL A 88 -2.92 0.04 -19.62
C VAL A 88 -3.96 1.03 -19.13
N GLN A 89 -4.05 2.19 -19.77
CA GLN A 89 -4.98 3.25 -19.34
C GLN A 89 -6.34 3.20 -20.04
N GLU A 90 -6.39 2.60 -21.22
CA GLU A 90 -7.58 2.53 -22.06
C GLU A 90 -8.67 1.63 -21.46
N GLY A 91 -9.91 2.12 -21.36
CA GLY A 91 -11.04 1.38 -20.80
C GLY A 91 -10.90 1.05 -19.31
N ARG A 92 -10.05 1.78 -18.57
CA ARG A 92 -9.90 1.66 -17.12
C ARG A 92 -10.33 2.93 -16.42
N SER A 93 -11.08 2.76 -15.35
CA SER A 93 -11.59 3.87 -14.53
C SER A 93 -11.31 3.61 -13.06
N PHE A 94 -11.19 4.67 -12.31
CA PHE A 94 -10.80 4.66 -10.93
C PHE A 94 -11.69 5.58 -10.11
N LEU A 95 -12.29 5.06 -9.05
CA LEU A 95 -13.04 5.81 -8.05
C LEU A 95 -12.22 5.90 -6.77
N THR A 96 -12.13 7.08 -6.15
CA THR A 96 -11.47 7.24 -4.85
C THR A 96 -12.12 8.30 -4.00
N THR A 97 -12.04 8.11 -2.67
CA THR A 97 -12.39 9.16 -1.71
C THR A 97 -11.31 10.25 -1.67
N PRO A 98 -11.64 11.50 -1.28
CA PRO A 98 -10.66 12.59 -1.23
C PRO A 98 -9.50 12.37 -0.25
N ASP A 99 -9.70 11.55 0.80
CA ASP A 99 -8.65 11.16 1.75
C ASP A 99 -7.83 9.96 1.27
N GLU A 100 -8.20 9.37 0.12
CA GLU A 100 -7.54 8.22 -0.50
C GLU A 100 -7.59 6.93 0.35
N SER A 101 -8.46 6.86 1.36
CA SER A 101 -8.61 5.65 2.18
C SER A 101 -9.40 4.54 1.49
N LEU A 102 -10.31 4.89 0.58
CA LEU A 102 -11.14 3.95 -0.19
C LEU A 102 -10.93 4.18 -1.68
N SER A 103 -10.81 3.11 -2.43
CA SER A 103 -10.69 3.14 -3.88
C SER A 103 -11.31 1.92 -4.56
N LEU A 104 -11.79 2.12 -5.79
CA LEU A 104 -12.28 1.08 -6.67
C LEU A 104 -11.55 1.18 -8.01
N MET A 105 -10.82 0.13 -8.39
CA MET A 105 -10.30 -0.03 -9.75
C MET A 105 -11.34 -0.74 -10.58
N ILE A 106 -11.68 -0.19 -11.74
CA ILE A 106 -12.70 -0.72 -12.65
C ILE A 106 -12.03 -1.23 -13.91
N CYS A 107 -12.34 -2.48 -14.28
CA CYS A 107 -11.82 -3.16 -15.45
C CYS A 107 -10.30 -3.34 -15.47
N GLU A 108 -9.73 -3.80 -14.34
CA GLU A 108 -8.36 -4.33 -14.29
C GLU A 108 -8.33 -5.79 -14.79
N GLU A 109 -8.05 -6.74 -13.91
CA GLU A 109 -8.19 -8.18 -14.16
C GLU A 109 -9.66 -8.58 -14.05
N ASP A 110 -10.32 -8.18 -12.97
CA ASP A 110 -11.74 -8.35 -12.74
C ASP A 110 -12.50 -7.02 -12.97
N HIS A 111 -13.85 -7.05 -13.00
CA HIS A 111 -14.65 -5.88 -13.30
C HIS A 111 -14.48 -4.79 -12.23
N VAL A 112 -14.47 -5.18 -10.97
CA VAL A 112 -14.31 -4.24 -9.84
C VAL A 112 -13.31 -4.82 -8.84
N LYS A 113 -12.36 -4.01 -8.40
CA LYS A 113 -11.51 -4.30 -7.26
C LYS A 113 -11.68 -3.21 -6.22
N ILE A 114 -12.42 -3.51 -5.19
CA ILE A 114 -12.70 -2.63 -4.05
C ILE A 114 -11.51 -2.70 -3.11
N GLN A 115 -11.03 -1.56 -2.59
CA GLN A 115 -9.84 -1.50 -1.77
C GLN A 115 -9.97 -0.46 -0.66
N ALA A 116 -9.54 -0.81 0.54
CA ALA A 116 -9.32 0.12 1.65
C ALA A 116 -7.86 0.12 2.09
N LEU A 117 -7.34 1.33 2.38
CA LEU A 117 -5.99 1.57 2.90
C LEU A 117 -6.08 2.41 4.17
N LEU A 118 -5.43 1.94 5.23
CA LEU A 118 -5.33 2.66 6.50
C LEU A 118 -3.90 2.62 7.03
N PRO A 119 -3.47 3.63 7.81
CA PRO A 119 -2.14 3.65 8.41
C PRO A 119 -2.05 2.61 9.53
N GLY A 120 -0.86 2.04 9.72
CA GLY A 120 -0.59 1.07 10.78
C GLY A 120 -1.24 -0.30 10.57
N LEU A 121 -1.50 -1.01 11.67
CA LEU A 121 -2.12 -2.35 11.67
C LEU A 121 -3.63 -2.25 11.91
N GLU A 122 -4.42 -2.14 10.82
CA GLU A 122 -5.86 -1.86 10.83
C GLU A 122 -6.65 -2.78 9.87
N LEU A 123 -6.26 -4.07 9.78
CA LEU A 123 -6.86 -5.02 8.81
C LEU A 123 -8.36 -5.19 8.99
N THR A 124 -8.83 -5.34 10.22
CA THR A 124 -10.27 -5.50 10.53
C THR A 124 -11.06 -4.29 10.07
N ARG A 125 -10.56 -3.08 10.34
CA ARG A 125 -11.22 -1.84 9.91
C ARG A 125 -11.21 -1.65 8.40
N CYS A 126 -10.10 -2.03 7.73
CA CYS A 126 -10.06 -2.06 6.27
C CYS A 126 -11.13 -3.00 5.70
N HIS A 127 -11.30 -4.18 6.31
CA HIS A 127 -12.30 -5.15 5.89
C HIS A 127 -13.72 -4.59 6.04
N GLU A 128 -14.07 -4.02 7.19
CA GLU A 128 -15.38 -3.41 7.42
C GLU A 128 -15.73 -2.35 6.36
N LEU A 129 -14.74 -1.57 5.93
CA LEU A 129 -14.91 -0.54 4.91
C LEU A 129 -15.18 -1.13 3.52
N VAL A 130 -14.41 -2.15 3.11
CA VAL A 130 -14.61 -2.78 1.79
C VAL A 130 -15.87 -3.66 1.75
N ASP A 131 -16.21 -4.34 2.83
CA ASP A 131 -17.41 -5.18 2.97
C ASP A 131 -18.70 -4.35 2.79
N ARG A 132 -18.73 -3.14 3.38
CA ARG A 132 -19.83 -2.19 3.16
C ARG A 132 -20.01 -1.83 1.68
N LEU A 133 -18.92 -1.54 0.96
CA LEU A 133 -18.96 -1.23 -0.46
C LEU A 133 -19.34 -2.45 -1.30
N ASP A 134 -18.82 -3.61 -0.93
CA ASP A 134 -19.12 -4.90 -1.55
C ASP A 134 -20.60 -5.22 -1.49
N THR A 135 -21.20 -5.11 -0.31
CA THR A 135 -22.63 -5.34 -0.08
C THR A 135 -23.49 -4.40 -0.95
N ILE A 136 -23.20 -3.10 -0.94
CA ILE A 136 -23.96 -2.11 -1.74
C ILE A 136 -23.90 -2.46 -3.24
N LEU A 137 -22.74 -2.79 -3.75
CA LEU A 137 -22.56 -3.12 -5.15
C LEU A 137 -23.18 -4.47 -5.51
N ASP A 138 -23.12 -5.48 -4.63
CA ASP A 138 -23.73 -6.78 -4.88
C ASP A 138 -25.27 -6.68 -4.89
N GLU A 139 -25.87 -5.94 -3.97
CA GLU A 139 -27.32 -5.71 -3.93
C GLU A 139 -27.82 -5.00 -5.19
N ALA A 140 -27.08 -4.03 -5.71
CA ALA A 140 -27.48 -3.24 -6.88
C ALA A 140 -27.18 -3.92 -8.22
N LEU A 141 -26.01 -4.55 -8.38
CA LEU A 141 -25.50 -5.03 -9.66
C LEU A 141 -25.41 -6.56 -9.75
N GLY A 142 -25.31 -7.25 -8.61
CA GLY A 142 -25.17 -8.70 -8.51
C GLY A 142 -23.81 -9.21 -8.96
N PHE A 143 -23.07 -9.86 -8.06
CA PHE A 143 -21.78 -10.45 -8.36
C PHE A 143 -21.87 -11.91 -8.84
N SER A 144 -20.88 -12.33 -9.61
CA SER A 144 -20.71 -13.70 -10.08
C SER A 144 -20.20 -14.58 -8.93
N PHE A 145 -21.08 -15.39 -8.37
CA PHE A 145 -20.81 -16.26 -7.23
C PHE A 145 -21.29 -17.68 -7.49
N ASP A 146 -20.49 -18.67 -7.11
CA ASP A 146 -20.82 -20.09 -7.12
C ASP A 146 -20.79 -20.64 -5.68
N THR A 147 -21.78 -21.45 -5.31
CA THR A 147 -21.93 -21.96 -3.93
C THR A 147 -20.80 -22.89 -3.47
N LYS A 148 -20.02 -23.46 -4.39
CA LYS A 148 -18.87 -24.34 -4.09
C LYS A 148 -17.53 -23.62 -4.25
N LEU A 149 -17.45 -22.71 -5.22
CA LEU A 149 -16.20 -22.05 -5.61
C LEU A 149 -16.07 -20.63 -5.00
N GLY A 150 -17.15 -20.05 -4.47
CA GLY A 150 -17.16 -18.68 -4.02
C GLY A 150 -17.24 -17.65 -5.16
N TYR A 151 -16.66 -16.49 -5.01
CA TYR A 151 -16.64 -15.47 -6.05
C TYR A 151 -15.79 -15.91 -7.24
N LEU A 152 -16.36 -15.74 -8.43
CA LEU A 152 -15.75 -16.16 -9.70
C LEU A 152 -14.87 -15.02 -10.23
N THR A 153 -13.58 -15.27 -10.31
CA THR A 153 -12.56 -14.33 -10.77
C THR A 153 -11.93 -14.79 -12.08
N GLN A 154 -11.40 -13.84 -12.86
CA GLN A 154 -10.71 -14.17 -14.11
C GLN A 154 -9.46 -15.01 -13.84
N CYS A 155 -8.72 -14.73 -12.75
CA CYS A 155 -7.59 -15.54 -12.32
C CYS A 155 -8.05 -16.66 -11.36
N PRO A 156 -7.84 -17.94 -11.70
CA PRO A 156 -8.27 -19.05 -10.85
C PRO A 156 -7.64 -19.05 -9.44
N THR A 157 -6.50 -18.42 -9.26
CA THR A 157 -5.82 -18.34 -7.95
C THR A 157 -6.51 -17.42 -6.95
N ASN A 158 -7.46 -16.59 -7.41
CA ASN A 158 -8.22 -15.67 -6.57
C ASN A 158 -9.63 -16.21 -6.25
N ILE A 159 -10.06 -17.32 -6.85
CA ILE A 159 -11.38 -17.96 -6.60
C ILE A 159 -11.54 -18.26 -5.09
N GLY A 160 -12.76 -18.10 -4.60
CA GLY A 160 -13.11 -18.27 -3.17
C GLY A 160 -13.60 -16.96 -2.59
N THR A 161 -12.94 -16.44 -1.59
CA THR A 161 -13.22 -15.11 -1.03
C THR A 161 -12.86 -14.00 -2.02
N ALA A 162 -11.93 -14.27 -2.93
CA ALA A 162 -11.31 -13.27 -3.82
C ALA A 162 -10.79 -12.04 -3.05
N MET A 163 -10.41 -12.26 -1.78
CA MET A 163 -9.92 -11.25 -0.86
C MET A 163 -8.39 -11.31 -0.73
N ARG A 164 -7.77 -10.14 -0.77
CA ARG A 164 -6.37 -9.93 -0.43
C ARG A 164 -6.24 -8.97 0.73
N GLY A 165 -5.78 -9.47 1.88
CA GLY A 165 -5.30 -8.67 2.99
C GLY A 165 -3.78 -8.51 2.90
N SER A 166 -3.26 -7.35 3.23
CA SER A 166 -1.82 -7.12 3.29
C SER A 166 -1.45 -6.06 4.32
N VAL A 167 -0.24 -6.18 4.84
CA VAL A 167 0.38 -5.21 5.76
C VAL A 167 1.77 -4.87 5.24
N VAL A 168 2.06 -3.58 5.10
CA VAL A 168 3.41 -3.11 4.83
C VAL A 168 4.13 -2.95 6.15
N LEU A 169 5.18 -3.73 6.35
CA LEU A 169 6.03 -3.72 7.54
C LEU A 169 7.40 -3.14 7.21
N GLN A 170 7.92 -2.24 8.04
CA GLN A 170 9.28 -1.75 7.91
C GLN A 170 10.18 -2.46 8.93
N LEU A 171 11.09 -3.31 8.42
CA LEU A 171 11.88 -4.27 9.22
C LEU A 171 13.39 -4.03 9.11
N PRO A 172 13.90 -2.81 9.36
CA PRO A 172 15.31 -2.50 9.20
C PRO A 172 16.22 -3.25 10.18
N ALA A 173 15.79 -3.45 11.43
CA ALA A 173 16.62 -4.14 12.42
C ALA A 173 16.75 -5.63 12.10
N MET A 174 15.65 -6.31 11.78
CA MET A 174 15.70 -7.71 11.34
C MET A 174 16.53 -7.89 10.06
N ARG A 175 16.47 -6.92 9.12
CA ARG A 175 17.29 -6.93 7.91
C ARG A 175 18.78 -6.80 8.24
N ILE A 176 19.18 -5.82 9.05
CA ILE A 176 20.58 -5.59 9.46
C ILE A 176 21.14 -6.82 10.19
N LEU A 177 20.36 -7.47 11.04
CA LEU A 177 20.74 -8.69 11.75
C LEU A 177 20.65 -9.97 10.91
N GLY A 178 20.26 -9.87 9.60
CA GLY A 178 20.18 -11.03 8.70
C GLY A 178 19.05 -12.01 8.99
N ARG A 179 18.00 -11.59 9.71
CA ARG A 179 16.89 -12.46 10.18
C ARG A 179 15.75 -12.63 9.15
N ILE A 180 15.69 -11.81 8.11
CA ILE A 180 14.58 -11.79 7.13
C ILE A 180 14.41 -13.13 6.41
N ARG A 181 15.51 -13.78 6.00
CA ARG A 181 15.44 -15.07 5.29
C ARG A 181 14.77 -16.17 6.13
N HIS A 182 15.08 -16.22 7.42
CA HIS A 182 14.44 -17.17 8.34
C HIS A 182 12.96 -16.85 8.53
N LEU A 183 12.63 -15.57 8.69
CA LEU A 183 11.25 -15.08 8.77
C LEU A 183 10.44 -15.49 7.54
N SER A 184 10.95 -15.22 6.32
CA SER A 184 10.26 -15.54 5.06
C SER A 184 9.93 -17.04 4.93
N ASN A 185 10.86 -17.91 5.34
CA ASN A 185 10.61 -19.35 5.37
C ASN A 185 9.50 -19.75 6.35
N THR A 186 9.42 -19.09 7.50
CA THR A 186 8.37 -19.33 8.51
C THR A 186 7.01 -18.87 8.02
N VAL A 187 6.95 -17.68 7.44
CA VAL A 187 5.74 -17.07 6.85
C VAL A 187 5.14 -17.98 5.77
N SER A 188 5.99 -18.50 4.86
CA SER A 188 5.55 -19.36 3.75
C SER A 188 4.91 -20.67 4.23
N ARG A 189 5.38 -21.23 5.35
CA ARG A 189 4.78 -22.46 5.95
C ARG A 189 3.38 -22.23 6.52
N LEU A 190 3.03 -20.98 6.81
CA LEU A 190 1.72 -20.58 7.31
C LEU A 190 0.74 -20.18 6.19
N GLY A 191 1.11 -20.37 4.92
CA GLY A 191 0.28 -20.01 3.77
C GLY A 191 0.19 -18.50 3.52
N LEU A 192 1.16 -17.74 4.03
CA LEU A 192 1.33 -16.32 3.82
C LEU A 192 2.60 -16.04 3.00
N VAL A 193 2.72 -14.85 2.45
CA VAL A 193 3.88 -14.42 1.67
C VAL A 193 4.48 -13.16 2.29
N LEU A 194 5.80 -13.15 2.44
CA LEU A 194 6.57 -11.95 2.77
C LEU A 194 7.48 -11.63 1.58
N SER A 195 7.24 -10.50 0.93
CA SER A 195 7.99 -10.01 -0.23
C SER A 195 8.45 -8.57 -0.02
N GLY A 196 9.35 -8.06 -0.86
CA GLY A 196 9.68 -6.64 -0.89
C GLY A 196 8.45 -5.81 -1.31
N ALA A 197 8.16 -4.72 -0.60
CA ALA A 197 7.06 -3.82 -0.97
C ALA A 197 7.47 -2.88 -2.13
N TYR A 198 8.73 -2.47 -2.17
CA TYR A 198 9.31 -1.65 -3.23
C TYR A 198 10.67 -2.21 -3.65
N GLY A 199 10.94 -2.26 -4.95
CA GLY A 199 12.17 -2.82 -5.52
C GLY A 199 12.06 -4.32 -5.83
N GLU A 200 13.09 -4.85 -6.49
CA GLU A 200 13.18 -6.25 -6.88
C GLU A 200 14.10 -7.03 -5.92
N GLY A 201 13.78 -8.32 -5.69
CA GLY A 201 14.62 -9.27 -4.98
C GLY A 201 14.57 -9.20 -3.45
N ASP A 202 15.61 -9.76 -2.80
CA ASP A 202 15.69 -9.95 -1.34
C ASP A 202 16.06 -8.68 -0.55
N SER A 203 16.32 -7.56 -1.22
CA SER A 203 16.70 -6.29 -0.61
C SER A 203 15.74 -5.16 -1.01
N PRO A 204 14.54 -5.11 -0.43
CA PRO A 204 13.56 -4.07 -0.73
C PRO A 204 14.06 -2.70 -0.26
N ILE A 205 13.71 -1.68 -1.03
CA ILE A 205 14.07 -0.29 -0.73
C ILE A 205 13.51 0.12 0.64
N GLY A 206 14.33 0.73 1.48
CA GLY A 206 13.93 1.24 2.79
C GLY A 206 13.49 0.16 3.79
N SER A 207 13.89 -1.10 3.58
CA SER A 207 13.51 -2.24 4.44
C SER A 207 12.00 -2.44 4.56
N LEU A 208 11.23 -2.11 3.51
CA LEU A 208 9.78 -2.27 3.45
C LEU A 208 9.40 -3.63 2.88
N TYR A 209 8.65 -4.38 3.65
CA TYR A 209 8.17 -5.72 3.31
C TYR A 209 6.66 -5.76 3.30
N LEU A 210 6.09 -6.46 2.30
CA LEU A 210 4.67 -6.72 2.17
C LEU A 210 4.36 -8.12 2.69
N LEU A 211 3.59 -8.20 3.76
CA LEU A 211 3.02 -9.43 4.28
C LEU A 211 1.60 -9.58 3.75
N THR A 212 1.26 -10.69 3.07
CA THR A 212 -0.07 -10.88 2.44
C THR A 212 -0.54 -12.33 2.55
N ASN A 213 -1.87 -12.55 2.55
CA ASN A 213 -2.45 -13.87 2.42
C ASN A 213 -2.31 -14.40 0.98
N GLN A 214 -2.14 -15.71 0.85
CA GLN A 214 -2.06 -16.39 -0.44
C GLN A 214 -3.33 -17.21 -0.74
N VAL A 215 -3.90 -17.82 0.28
CA VAL A 215 -5.05 -18.71 0.16
C VAL A 215 -6.34 -17.92 0.20
N THR A 216 -7.22 -18.18 -0.79
CA THR A 216 -8.55 -17.56 -0.92
C THR A 216 -9.67 -18.59 -0.97
N LEU A 217 -9.37 -19.85 -1.34
CA LEU A 217 -10.36 -20.94 -1.45
C LEU A 217 -10.31 -21.82 -0.19
N GLY A 218 -11.49 -22.14 0.35
CA GLY A 218 -11.62 -23.04 1.51
C GLY A 218 -11.30 -22.38 2.87
N ILE A 219 -11.22 -21.06 2.91
CA ILE A 219 -11.03 -20.25 4.13
C ILE A 219 -12.04 -19.11 4.14
N SER A 220 -12.51 -18.70 5.32
CA SER A 220 -13.32 -17.48 5.45
C SER A 220 -12.43 -16.23 5.43
N GLU A 221 -13.01 -15.09 5.05
CA GLU A 221 -12.31 -13.79 5.07
C GLU A 221 -11.81 -13.45 6.48
N GLU A 222 -12.65 -13.64 7.47
CA GLU A 222 -12.30 -13.42 8.89
C GLU A 222 -11.10 -14.28 9.34
N ALA A 223 -11.09 -15.59 9.00
CA ALA A 223 -9.98 -16.48 9.34
C ALA A 223 -8.69 -16.10 8.61
N ALA A 224 -8.77 -15.69 7.35
CA ALA A 224 -7.61 -15.25 6.58
C ALA A 224 -6.99 -13.97 7.17
N LEU A 225 -7.82 -12.98 7.54
CA LEU A 225 -7.36 -11.74 8.16
C LEU A 225 -6.85 -11.96 9.58
N GLY A 226 -7.51 -12.81 10.38
CA GLY A 226 -7.07 -13.13 11.73
C GLY A 226 -5.67 -13.79 11.75
N ASN A 227 -5.42 -14.71 10.81
CA ASN A 227 -4.09 -15.34 10.65
C ASN A 227 -3.02 -14.32 10.24
N LEU A 228 -3.36 -13.43 9.31
CA LEU A 228 -2.46 -12.38 8.84
C LEU A 228 -2.12 -11.40 9.96
N GLU A 229 -3.11 -10.94 10.72
CA GLU A 229 -2.95 -10.00 11.83
C GLU A 229 -2.12 -10.59 12.96
N ALA A 230 -2.39 -11.84 13.35
CA ALA A 230 -1.64 -12.52 14.40
C ALA A 230 -0.14 -12.65 14.03
N LEU A 231 0.15 -13.00 12.77
CA LEU A 231 1.53 -13.09 12.31
C LEU A 231 2.18 -11.71 12.21
N ALA A 232 1.47 -10.69 11.73
CA ALA A 232 1.97 -9.31 11.69
C ALA A 232 2.37 -8.83 13.07
N LYS A 233 1.55 -9.04 14.11
CA LYS A 233 1.86 -8.72 15.52
C LYS A 233 3.14 -9.41 15.99
N SER A 234 3.28 -10.71 15.71
CA SER A 234 4.49 -11.46 16.08
C SER A 234 5.75 -10.92 15.38
N ILE A 235 5.66 -10.51 14.10
CA ILE A 235 6.79 -9.91 13.37
C ILE A 235 7.14 -8.54 13.95
N ILE A 236 6.14 -7.73 14.30
CA ILE A 236 6.34 -6.42 14.94
C ILE A 236 7.12 -6.55 16.23
N GLU A 237 6.76 -7.51 17.07
CA GLU A 237 7.49 -7.78 18.31
C GLU A 237 8.95 -8.21 18.05
N GLN A 238 9.17 -9.08 17.06
CA GLN A 238 10.53 -9.51 16.68
C GLN A 238 11.38 -8.34 16.15
N GLU A 239 10.80 -7.43 15.38
CA GLU A 239 11.48 -6.21 14.92
C GLU A 239 11.85 -5.31 16.11
N ARG A 240 10.95 -5.13 17.07
CA ARG A 240 11.21 -4.33 18.28
C ARG A 240 12.33 -4.93 19.14
N GLU A 241 12.37 -6.25 19.31
CA GLU A 241 13.47 -6.93 19.99
C GLU A 241 14.81 -6.76 19.24
N ALA A 242 14.78 -6.89 17.90
CA ALA A 242 15.94 -6.66 17.06
C ALA A 242 16.47 -5.22 17.16
N ARG A 243 15.58 -4.24 17.27
CA ARG A 243 15.95 -2.83 17.48
C ARG A 243 16.69 -2.61 18.80
N LYS A 244 16.21 -3.21 19.90
CA LYS A 244 16.88 -3.13 21.21
C LYS A 244 18.33 -3.67 21.12
N GLU A 245 18.52 -4.84 20.49
CA GLU A 245 19.83 -5.42 20.28
C GLU A 245 20.77 -4.51 19.47
N LEU A 246 20.24 -3.89 18.38
CA LEU A 246 21.04 -2.97 17.58
C LEU A 246 21.43 -1.70 18.31
N MET A 247 20.56 -1.15 19.15
CA MET A 247 20.83 0.10 19.90
C MET A 247 21.97 -0.06 20.90
N GLU A 248 22.34 -1.27 21.31
CA GLU A 248 23.51 -1.54 22.15
C GLU A 248 24.82 -1.55 21.33
N ASN A 249 24.77 -1.58 20.00
CA ASN A 249 25.93 -1.71 19.13
C ASN A 249 26.46 -0.33 18.69
N LEU A 250 27.68 0.01 19.05
CA LEU A 250 28.32 1.28 18.71
C LEU A 250 28.39 1.55 17.20
N SER A 251 28.64 0.50 16.39
CA SER A 251 28.70 0.66 14.94
C SER A 251 27.32 1.00 14.35
N PHE A 252 26.25 0.49 14.95
CA PHE A 252 24.90 0.85 14.55
C PHE A 252 24.56 2.28 15.01
N GLN A 253 24.94 2.68 16.22
CA GLN A 253 24.78 4.07 16.70
C GLN A 253 25.48 5.06 15.76
N ASP A 254 26.73 4.79 15.33
CA ASP A 254 27.41 5.63 14.32
C ASP A 254 26.63 5.69 13.00
N MET A 255 26.13 4.57 12.50
CA MET A 255 25.31 4.51 11.29
C MET A 255 24.02 5.34 11.43
N LEU A 256 23.36 5.26 12.59
CA LEU A 256 22.14 6.00 12.92
C LEU A 256 22.36 7.51 12.84
N TRP A 257 23.41 8.01 13.53
CA TRP A 257 23.73 9.44 13.53
C TRP A 257 24.22 9.97 12.19
N ARG A 258 24.97 9.15 11.41
CA ARG A 258 25.34 9.50 10.03
C ARG A 258 24.12 9.58 9.11
N SER A 259 23.17 8.64 9.22
CA SER A 259 21.94 8.66 8.46
C SER A 259 21.10 9.90 8.77
N CYS A 260 20.97 10.26 10.05
CA CYS A 260 20.32 11.49 10.48
C CYS A 260 21.03 12.74 9.92
N GLY A 261 22.36 12.78 9.99
CA GLY A 261 23.17 13.87 9.41
C GLY A 261 22.96 14.00 7.89
N THR A 262 22.82 12.90 7.16
CA THR A 262 22.51 12.89 5.73
C THR A 262 21.14 13.50 5.46
N LEU A 263 20.09 13.08 6.19
CA LEU A 263 18.73 13.64 6.04
C LEU A 263 18.68 15.14 6.35
N LYS A 264 19.45 15.60 7.33
CA LYS A 264 19.55 17.02 7.70
C LYS A 264 20.33 17.90 6.71
N SER A 265 21.29 17.34 5.96
CA SER A 265 22.32 18.15 5.30
C SER A 265 22.39 17.96 3.78
N ALA A 266 21.94 16.84 3.23
CA ALA A 266 22.02 16.55 1.80
C ALA A 266 21.30 17.63 0.96
N ARG A 267 21.89 18.02 -0.16
CA ARG A 267 21.34 18.99 -1.11
C ARG A 267 20.65 18.31 -2.30
N VAL A 268 21.06 17.09 -2.57
CA VAL A 268 20.50 16.19 -3.60
C VAL A 268 20.40 14.83 -2.95
N MET A 269 19.27 14.14 -3.10
CA MET A 269 19.03 12.85 -2.47
C MET A 269 18.16 11.98 -3.37
N SER A 270 18.70 10.85 -3.82
CA SER A 270 17.89 9.88 -4.57
C SER A 270 16.81 9.26 -3.67
N PHE A 271 15.75 8.73 -4.29
CA PHE A 271 14.69 8.05 -3.53
C PHE A 271 15.24 6.85 -2.73
N GLN A 272 16.12 6.09 -3.33
CA GLN A 272 16.74 4.94 -2.65
C GLN A 272 17.58 5.37 -1.45
N GLU A 273 18.46 6.37 -1.61
CA GLU A 273 19.27 6.92 -0.50
C GLU A 273 18.39 7.47 0.63
N PHE A 274 17.36 8.21 0.27
CA PHE A 274 16.38 8.72 1.22
C PHE A 274 15.74 7.58 2.04
N MET A 275 15.21 6.56 1.38
CA MET A 275 14.52 5.45 2.02
C MET A 275 15.44 4.60 2.91
N GLU A 276 16.69 4.37 2.49
CA GLU A 276 17.68 3.66 3.29
C GLU A 276 18.05 4.46 4.56
N ALA A 277 18.31 5.76 4.44
CA ALA A 277 18.58 6.61 5.58
C ALA A 277 17.37 6.73 6.52
N LEU A 278 16.16 6.92 5.96
CA LEU A 278 14.93 7.02 6.72
C LEU A 278 14.66 5.74 7.53
N SER A 279 14.89 4.56 6.93
CA SER A 279 14.64 3.27 7.59
C SER A 279 15.50 3.09 8.85
N VAL A 280 16.76 3.55 8.81
CA VAL A 280 17.67 3.54 9.95
C VAL A 280 17.25 4.58 11.00
N VAL A 281 16.97 5.82 10.57
CA VAL A 281 16.58 6.92 11.47
C VAL A 281 15.26 6.63 12.18
N LYS A 282 14.34 5.92 11.55
CA LYS A 282 13.08 5.49 12.17
C LYS A 282 13.29 4.60 13.40
N ILE A 283 14.36 3.79 13.45
CA ILE A 283 14.74 3.04 14.66
C ILE A 283 15.08 4.02 15.79
N GLY A 284 15.87 5.06 15.52
CA GLY A 284 16.21 6.07 16.51
C GLY A 284 15.01 6.87 17.01
N ILE A 285 14.08 7.22 16.11
CA ILE A 285 12.82 7.89 16.49
C ILE A 285 12.01 7.00 17.42
N ALA A 286 11.86 5.70 17.08
CA ALA A 286 11.14 4.75 17.93
C ALA A 286 11.83 4.50 19.28
N ALA A 287 13.15 4.69 19.37
CA ALA A 287 13.93 4.60 20.60
C ALA A 287 13.95 5.92 21.42
N GLY A 288 13.39 7.02 20.88
CA GLY A 288 13.38 8.32 21.54
C GLY A 288 14.65 9.16 21.37
N GLU A 289 15.57 8.76 20.45
CA GLU A 289 16.80 9.51 20.14
C GLU A 289 16.52 10.79 19.34
N PHE A 290 15.41 10.82 18.59
CA PHE A 290 15.01 11.96 17.78
C PHE A 290 13.53 12.28 18.02
N ASP A 291 13.23 13.56 18.24
CA ASP A 291 11.87 14.06 18.48
C ASP A 291 11.18 14.38 17.16
N LEU A 292 10.59 13.34 16.54
CA LEU A 292 9.80 13.47 15.32
C LEU A 292 8.59 12.52 15.39
N PRO A 293 7.37 12.99 15.08
CA PRO A 293 6.18 12.13 15.08
C PRO A 293 6.29 11.01 14.04
N MET A 294 5.95 9.77 14.44
CA MET A 294 6.08 8.60 13.58
C MET A 294 5.21 8.68 12.31
N ASN A 295 4.01 9.27 12.40
CA ASN A 295 3.16 9.48 11.23
C ASN A 295 3.81 10.43 10.21
N THR A 296 4.54 11.47 10.65
CA THR A 296 5.31 12.34 9.74
C THR A 296 6.36 11.52 8.96
N VAL A 297 7.04 10.60 9.64
CA VAL A 297 8.03 9.71 8.98
C VAL A 297 7.36 8.77 7.97
N ASN A 298 6.22 8.20 8.34
CA ASN A 298 5.48 7.30 7.45
C ASN A 298 4.90 8.05 6.24
N GLU A 299 4.44 9.29 6.41
CA GLU A 299 3.99 10.16 5.32
C GLU A 299 5.06 10.35 4.24
N LEU A 300 6.31 10.53 4.64
CA LEU A 300 7.43 10.75 3.72
C LEU A 300 7.65 9.57 2.76
N ILE A 301 7.32 8.35 3.17
CA ILE A 301 7.43 7.14 2.33
C ILE A 301 6.58 7.28 1.07
N PHE A 302 5.41 7.88 1.19
CA PHE A 302 4.44 8.06 0.09
C PHE A 302 4.60 9.40 -0.63
N SER A 303 4.79 10.49 0.11
CA SER A 303 4.81 11.85 -0.45
C SER A 303 6.09 12.18 -1.23
N LEU A 304 7.21 11.52 -0.94
CA LEU A 304 8.50 11.80 -1.58
C LEU A 304 8.89 10.84 -2.70
N GLN A 305 7.96 10.04 -3.19
CA GLN A 305 8.17 9.17 -4.34
C GLN A 305 8.30 9.97 -5.64
N PRO A 306 8.99 9.44 -6.67
CA PRO A 306 9.35 10.20 -7.86
C PRO A 306 8.17 10.80 -8.63
N ALA A 307 7.14 10.02 -8.94
CA ALA A 307 5.99 10.50 -9.70
C ALA A 307 5.04 11.33 -8.83
N THR A 308 5.01 11.07 -7.52
CA THR A 308 4.25 11.86 -6.56
C THR A 308 4.83 13.28 -6.45
N LEU A 309 6.15 13.44 -6.45
CA LEU A 309 6.81 14.75 -6.50
C LEU A 309 6.49 15.50 -7.81
N ASN A 310 6.49 14.81 -8.97
CA ASN A 310 6.11 15.40 -10.24
C ASN A 310 4.65 15.88 -10.23
N THR A 311 3.76 15.07 -9.66
CA THR A 311 2.34 15.41 -9.54
C THR A 311 2.12 16.62 -8.65
N GLU A 312 2.85 16.73 -7.56
CA GLU A 312 2.81 17.89 -6.65
C GLU A 312 3.37 19.15 -7.32
N ALA A 313 4.48 19.03 -8.07
CA ALA A 313 5.06 20.13 -8.83
C ALA A 313 4.20 20.56 -10.02
N GLY A 314 3.29 19.69 -10.50
CA GLY A 314 2.47 19.94 -11.68
C GLY A 314 3.22 19.80 -13.02
N GLU A 315 4.44 19.25 -13.00
CA GLU A 315 5.31 19.10 -14.17
C GLU A 315 6.17 17.83 -14.08
N ASP A 316 6.70 17.39 -15.23
CA ASP A 316 7.59 16.23 -15.31
C ASP A 316 9.04 16.65 -15.05
N LEU A 317 9.40 16.78 -13.76
CA LEU A 317 10.74 17.15 -13.32
C LEU A 317 11.78 16.12 -13.77
N GLY A 318 12.95 16.59 -14.14
CA GLY A 318 14.12 15.75 -14.36
C GLY A 318 14.59 15.06 -13.06
N ARG A 319 15.40 13.98 -13.19
CA ARG A 319 15.89 13.23 -12.03
C ARG A 319 16.58 14.12 -11.00
N GLN A 320 17.47 15.01 -11.45
CA GLN A 320 18.24 15.88 -10.57
C GLN A 320 17.35 16.88 -9.82
N GLU A 321 16.34 17.42 -10.50
CA GLU A 321 15.38 18.37 -9.93
C GLU A 321 14.52 17.69 -8.85
N ARG A 322 14.00 16.48 -9.12
CA ARG A 322 13.28 15.67 -8.12
C ARG A 322 14.14 15.35 -6.90
N ASP A 323 15.40 14.96 -7.13
CA ASP A 323 16.32 14.61 -6.04
C ASP A 323 16.71 15.83 -5.20
N ALA A 324 16.78 17.03 -5.81
CA ALA A 324 16.98 18.29 -5.10
C ALA A 324 15.74 18.70 -4.30
N LEU A 325 14.53 18.60 -4.90
CA LEU A 325 13.25 18.90 -4.25
C LEU A 325 13.02 17.96 -3.06
N ARG A 326 13.28 16.66 -3.23
CA ARG A 326 13.21 15.67 -2.15
C ARG A 326 14.13 16.06 -0.99
N ALA A 327 15.38 16.38 -1.28
CA ALA A 327 16.36 16.77 -0.28
C ALA A 327 15.94 18.07 0.47
N GLU A 328 15.32 19.02 -0.23
CA GLU A 328 14.78 20.24 0.37
C GLU A 328 13.67 19.94 1.37
N LYS A 329 12.67 19.15 0.96
CA LYS A 329 11.53 18.74 1.81
C LYS A 329 12.00 17.96 3.05
N VAL A 330 12.93 17.00 2.87
CA VAL A 330 13.49 16.21 3.95
C VAL A 330 14.21 17.11 4.96
N ARG A 331 15.07 18.03 4.50
CA ARG A 331 15.77 18.98 5.39
C ARG A 331 14.80 19.85 6.20
N ALA A 332 13.72 20.30 5.58
CA ALA A 332 12.74 21.14 6.28
C ALA A 332 12.09 20.39 7.46
N ILE A 333 11.85 19.09 7.33
CA ILE A 333 11.25 18.25 8.37
C ILE A 333 12.28 17.91 9.45
N PHE A 334 13.51 17.56 9.06
CA PHE A 334 14.55 17.13 9.98
C PHE A 334 15.36 18.30 10.60
N ALA A 335 15.05 19.56 10.29
CA ALA A 335 15.79 20.72 10.81
C ALA A 335 15.74 20.87 12.34
N GLY A 336 14.69 20.38 12.98
CA GLY A 336 14.44 20.50 14.41
C GLY A 336 14.84 19.27 15.24
N THR A 337 15.30 18.20 14.58
CA THR A 337 15.63 16.93 15.28
C THR A 337 17.07 16.88 15.77
#